data_980e72ee032c26a4fa6283a9dafd756c
#
_entry.id   980e72ee032c26a4fa6283a9dafd756c
#
_cell.length_a   1.000
_cell.length_b   1.000
_cell.length_c   1.000
_cell.angle_alpha   90.00
_cell.angle_beta   90.00
_cell.angle_gamma   90.00
#
_symmetry.space_group_name_H-M   'P 1'
#
loop_
_entity.id
_entity.type
_entity.pdbx_description
1 polymer ?
#
loop_
_entity_poly.entity_id
_entity_poly.type
_entity_poly.pdbx_seq_one_letter_code
_entity_poly.pdbx_strand_id
1 'polypeptide(L)'
;SQSRNVTFIADVRTAKIADLVVTRDNSVADGAMANTLQVKVTDANGNTLAGQTVSVLADYSATTAPTVITEPDGTVEISVTSQTAGTSTVTATINSSSQSQNVTFIADIRTAQIADLVVIKDGSVADGAMANMLQVKVTDAFGNALAGQTVSVMAGNGATTAPTVTTQPDGTVEISVTSQTAADRTDTARI
;
A
#
# COMPACT_ATOMS: atom_id res chain seq x y z
N SER A 1 -55.52 34.48 13.46
CA SER A 1 -54.15 34.45 12.93
C SER A 1 -54.05 33.39 11.87
N GLN A 2 -53.22 33.62 10.87
CA GLN A 2 -52.92 32.68 9.79
C GLN A 2 -51.42 32.50 9.68
N SER A 3 -50.96 31.27 9.40
CA SER A 3 -49.56 30.91 9.21
C SER A 3 -49.37 30.20 7.87
N ARG A 4 -48.26 30.43 7.26
CA ARG A 4 -47.83 29.73 6.03
C ARG A 4 -46.38 29.31 6.18
N ASN A 5 -46.05 28.15 5.66
CA ASN A 5 -44.68 27.63 5.57
C ASN A 5 -44.03 28.13 4.26
N VAL A 6 -42.79 28.53 4.31
CA VAL A 6 -41.95 28.81 3.16
C VAL A 6 -40.69 27.95 3.26
N THR A 7 -40.19 27.46 2.12
CA THR A 7 -39.05 26.57 2.06
C THR A 7 -37.94 27.25 1.30
N PHE A 8 -36.74 27.19 1.84
CA PHE A 8 -35.50 27.59 1.13
C PHE A 8 -34.72 26.35 0.77
N ILE A 9 -34.08 26.35 -0.40
CA ILE A 9 -33.27 25.25 -0.93
C ILE A 9 -31.81 25.69 -1.03
N ALA A 10 -30.89 24.73 -0.91
CA ALA A 10 -29.47 24.97 -1.09
C ALA A 10 -29.12 25.33 -2.54
N ASP A 11 -28.11 26.17 -2.75
CA ASP A 11 -27.70 26.66 -4.08
C ASP A 11 -26.69 25.72 -4.72
N VAL A 12 -27.17 24.84 -5.62
CA VAL A 12 -26.32 23.89 -6.37
C VAL A 12 -25.25 24.54 -7.23
N ARG A 13 -25.45 25.82 -7.63
CA ARG A 13 -24.49 26.53 -8.48
C ARG A 13 -23.21 26.88 -7.74
N THR A 14 -23.25 26.95 -6.43
CA THR A 14 -22.10 27.24 -5.58
C THR A 14 -21.57 26.00 -4.86
N ALA A 15 -21.89 24.80 -5.36
CA ALA A 15 -21.45 23.54 -4.81
C ALA A 15 -19.93 23.47 -4.72
N LYS A 16 -19.43 23.06 -3.57
CA LYS A 16 -17.99 22.92 -3.26
C LYS A 16 -17.73 21.70 -2.41
N ILE A 17 -16.51 21.20 -2.48
CA ILE A 17 -16.02 20.21 -1.50
C ILE A 17 -15.82 20.94 -0.17
N ALA A 18 -16.68 20.65 0.80
CA ALA A 18 -16.57 21.22 2.14
C ALA A 18 -15.54 20.47 2.99
N ASP A 19 -15.46 19.16 2.80
CA ASP A 19 -14.54 18.31 3.55
C ASP A 19 -14.23 17.02 2.79
N LEU A 20 -13.02 16.48 3.01
CA LEU A 20 -12.59 15.18 2.52
C LEU A 20 -11.77 14.52 3.63
N VAL A 21 -12.28 13.45 4.23
CA VAL A 21 -11.71 12.79 5.41
C VAL A 21 -11.45 11.34 5.11
N VAL A 22 -10.26 10.86 5.50
CA VAL A 22 -9.93 9.43 5.47
C VAL A 22 -10.64 8.74 6.63
N THR A 23 -11.47 7.76 6.34
CA THR A 23 -12.24 6.98 7.32
C THR A 23 -11.63 5.60 7.58
N ARG A 24 -10.87 5.07 6.62
CA ARG A 24 -10.10 3.82 6.76
C ARG A 24 -8.81 3.95 5.97
N ASP A 25 -7.70 3.58 6.61
CA ASP A 25 -6.36 3.63 6.01
C ASP A 25 -5.57 2.34 6.30
N ASN A 26 -4.42 2.20 5.68
CA ASN A 26 -3.50 1.06 5.83
C ASN A 26 -4.12 -0.30 5.46
N SER A 27 -5.01 -0.32 4.49
CA SER A 27 -5.52 -1.56 3.92
C SER A 27 -4.43 -2.30 3.14
N VAL A 28 -4.55 -3.62 3.11
CA VAL A 28 -3.60 -4.48 2.40
C VAL A 28 -3.70 -4.23 0.89
N ALA A 29 -2.55 -4.19 0.22
CA ALA A 29 -2.45 -4.02 -1.23
C ALA A 29 -2.73 -5.34 -1.97
N ASP A 30 -3.95 -5.86 -1.85
CA ASP A 30 -4.41 -7.10 -2.48
C ASP A 30 -5.42 -6.88 -3.61
N GLY A 31 -5.71 -5.62 -3.93
CA GLY A 31 -6.69 -5.23 -4.94
C GLY A 31 -8.16 -5.39 -4.51
N ALA A 32 -8.43 -5.88 -3.30
CA ALA A 32 -9.77 -6.15 -2.76
C ALA A 32 -10.06 -5.31 -1.51
N MET A 33 -9.11 -5.26 -0.57
CA MET A 33 -9.24 -4.45 0.64
C MET A 33 -9.17 -2.97 0.30
N ALA A 34 -10.22 -2.21 0.69
CA ALA A 34 -10.32 -0.79 0.37
C ALA A 34 -9.87 0.10 1.53
N ASN A 35 -9.15 1.16 1.22
CA ASN A 35 -9.13 2.37 2.01
C ASN A 35 -10.38 3.19 1.68
N THR A 36 -10.95 3.88 2.64
CA THR A 36 -12.18 4.65 2.45
C THR A 36 -11.99 6.10 2.87
N LEU A 37 -12.65 6.99 2.13
CA LEU A 37 -12.74 8.41 2.44
C LEU A 37 -14.21 8.81 2.43
N GLN A 38 -14.54 9.88 3.14
CA GLN A 38 -15.85 10.51 3.07
C GLN A 38 -15.69 11.93 2.53
N VAL A 39 -16.42 12.25 1.48
CA VAL A 39 -16.50 13.60 0.95
C VAL A 39 -17.82 14.24 1.40
N LYS A 40 -17.77 15.53 1.71
CA LYS A 40 -18.96 16.35 2.02
C LYS A 40 -19.06 17.52 1.05
N VAL A 41 -20.21 17.69 0.46
CA VAL A 41 -20.51 18.77 -0.48
C VAL A 41 -21.53 19.71 0.14
N THR A 42 -21.24 21.01 0.09
CA THR A 42 -22.13 22.08 0.53
C THR A 42 -22.18 23.19 -0.52
N ASP A 43 -23.16 24.08 -0.39
CA ASP A 43 -23.13 25.36 -1.09
C ASP A 43 -22.18 26.37 -0.42
N ALA A 44 -22.09 27.56 -0.94
CA ALA A 44 -21.21 28.62 -0.41
C ALA A 44 -21.56 29.01 1.04
N ASN A 45 -22.80 28.78 1.47
CA ASN A 45 -23.28 29.14 2.81
C ASN A 45 -23.25 27.94 3.78
N GLY A 46 -22.73 26.78 3.37
CA GLY A 46 -22.60 25.60 4.22
C GLY A 46 -23.85 24.69 4.24
N ASN A 47 -24.83 24.94 3.40
CA ASN A 47 -25.99 24.04 3.28
C ASN A 47 -25.59 22.77 2.53
N THR A 48 -25.94 21.61 3.05
CA THR A 48 -25.61 20.31 2.46
C THR A 48 -26.34 20.11 1.11
N LEU A 49 -25.65 19.49 0.17
CA LEU A 49 -26.15 19.27 -1.18
C LEU A 49 -26.22 17.77 -1.51
N ALA A 50 -27.45 17.26 -1.64
CA ALA A 50 -27.72 15.90 -2.11
C ALA A 50 -27.64 15.82 -3.64
N GLY A 51 -27.40 14.60 -4.16
CA GLY A 51 -27.47 14.32 -5.60
C GLY A 51 -26.39 14.98 -6.44
N GLN A 52 -25.31 15.46 -5.81
CA GLN A 52 -24.20 16.10 -6.53
C GLN A 52 -23.19 15.07 -7.02
N THR A 53 -22.77 15.17 -8.26
CA THR A 53 -21.74 14.32 -8.85
C THR A 53 -20.36 14.88 -8.51
N VAL A 54 -19.57 14.12 -7.78
CA VAL A 54 -18.18 14.43 -7.42
C VAL A 54 -17.25 13.58 -8.27
N SER A 55 -16.30 14.21 -8.96
CA SER A 55 -15.23 13.50 -9.69
C SER A 55 -14.15 13.07 -8.71
N VAL A 56 -13.66 11.84 -8.86
CA VAL A 56 -12.64 11.26 -7.99
C VAL A 56 -11.48 10.75 -8.83
N LEU A 57 -10.26 11.10 -8.43
CA LEU A 57 -9.02 10.59 -8.99
C LEU A 57 -8.17 10.01 -7.88
N ALA A 58 -7.55 8.87 -8.15
CA ALA A 58 -6.50 8.29 -7.31
C ALA A 58 -5.25 8.08 -8.17
N ASP A 59 -4.08 8.39 -7.64
CA ASP A 59 -2.80 8.17 -8.30
C ASP A 59 -2.13 6.87 -7.85
N TYR A 60 -0.90 6.64 -8.29
CA TYR A 60 -0.04 5.52 -7.87
C TYR A 60 -0.67 4.14 -8.09
N SER A 61 -1.32 3.94 -9.23
CA SER A 61 -1.98 2.68 -9.61
C SER A 61 -3.14 2.26 -8.69
N ALA A 62 -3.62 3.14 -7.84
CA ALA A 62 -4.83 2.90 -7.06
C ALA A 62 -6.08 3.04 -7.93
N THR A 63 -7.10 2.27 -7.62
CA THR A 63 -8.36 2.19 -8.35
C THR A 63 -9.50 2.72 -7.50
N THR A 64 -10.30 3.59 -8.09
CA THR A 64 -11.54 4.13 -7.49
C THR A 64 -12.60 4.30 -8.55
N ALA A 65 -13.87 4.42 -8.16
CA ALA A 65 -14.91 4.87 -9.06
C ALA A 65 -14.60 6.32 -9.53
N PRO A 66 -14.71 6.63 -10.83
CA PRO A 66 -14.37 7.96 -11.35
C PRO A 66 -15.31 9.07 -10.87
N THR A 67 -16.53 8.70 -10.47
CA THR A 67 -17.52 9.62 -9.91
C THR A 67 -18.29 8.95 -8.77
N VAL A 68 -18.74 9.77 -7.82
CA VAL A 68 -19.65 9.39 -6.75
C VAL A 68 -20.75 10.46 -6.61
N ILE A 69 -21.89 10.09 -6.06
CA ILE A 69 -23.07 10.99 -5.94
C ILE A 69 -23.40 11.15 -4.47
N THR A 70 -23.53 12.40 -4.02
CA THR A 70 -23.84 12.71 -2.63
C THR A 70 -25.24 12.25 -2.21
N GLU A 71 -25.31 11.72 -1.00
CA GLU A 71 -26.55 11.31 -0.32
C GLU A 71 -27.31 12.52 0.22
N PRO A 72 -28.54 12.33 0.79
CA PRO A 72 -29.35 13.44 1.30
C PRO A 72 -28.67 14.33 2.35
N ASP A 73 -27.70 13.79 3.10
CA ASP A 73 -26.91 14.55 4.08
C ASP A 73 -25.71 15.31 3.47
N GLY A 74 -25.55 15.26 2.16
CA GLY A 74 -24.47 15.89 1.43
C GLY A 74 -23.14 15.14 1.47
N THR A 75 -23.10 13.93 2.03
CA THR A 75 -21.90 13.10 2.11
C THR A 75 -21.97 11.92 1.13
N VAL A 76 -20.82 11.37 0.81
CA VAL A 76 -20.70 10.08 0.11
C VAL A 76 -19.35 9.46 0.39
N GLU A 77 -19.32 8.12 0.47
CA GLU A 77 -18.08 7.36 0.65
C GLU A 77 -17.37 7.12 -0.68
N ILE A 78 -16.04 7.22 -0.63
CA ILE A 78 -15.14 6.87 -1.72
C ILE A 78 -14.34 5.64 -1.27
N SER A 79 -14.36 4.57 -2.07
CA SER A 79 -13.55 3.36 -1.86
C SER A 79 -12.38 3.34 -2.84
N VAL A 80 -11.19 3.06 -2.31
CA VAL A 80 -9.94 3.01 -3.09
C VAL A 80 -9.25 1.68 -2.81
N THR A 81 -8.86 0.97 -3.85
CA THR A 81 -8.10 -0.30 -3.76
C THR A 81 -6.79 -0.19 -4.52
N SER A 82 -5.81 -1.03 -4.17
CA SER A 82 -4.54 -1.11 -4.89
C SER A 82 -3.91 -2.49 -4.73
N GLN A 83 -3.14 -2.92 -5.73
CA GLN A 83 -2.22 -4.08 -5.64
C GLN A 83 -0.78 -3.64 -5.36
N THR A 84 -0.54 -2.33 -5.33
CA THR A 84 0.78 -1.75 -5.08
C THR A 84 0.81 -1.11 -3.70
N ALA A 85 1.71 -1.57 -2.84
CA ALA A 85 1.95 -0.96 -1.54
C ALA A 85 2.58 0.43 -1.71
N GLY A 86 2.15 1.37 -0.90
CA GLY A 86 2.62 2.75 -0.95
C GLY A 86 1.49 3.73 -0.71
N THR A 87 1.81 5.01 -0.86
CA THR A 87 0.86 6.10 -0.64
C THR A 87 0.26 6.57 -1.96
N SER A 88 -1.08 6.65 -2.00
CA SER A 88 -1.85 7.21 -3.11
C SER A 88 -2.53 8.48 -2.66
N THR A 89 -2.53 9.49 -3.53
CA THR A 89 -3.28 10.73 -3.34
C THR A 89 -4.64 10.61 -3.99
N VAL A 90 -5.70 10.78 -3.20
CA VAL A 90 -7.10 10.76 -3.67
C VAL A 90 -7.60 12.20 -3.71
N THR A 91 -8.09 12.62 -4.87
CA THR A 91 -8.59 13.97 -5.11
C THR A 91 -10.07 13.92 -5.47
N ALA A 92 -10.89 14.65 -4.73
CA ALA A 92 -12.31 14.85 -5.01
C ALA A 92 -12.54 16.26 -5.57
N THR A 93 -13.30 16.39 -6.65
CA THR A 93 -13.54 17.65 -7.35
C THR A 93 -15.01 17.82 -7.68
N ILE A 94 -15.54 19.01 -7.44
CA ILE A 94 -16.83 19.47 -7.96
C ILE A 94 -16.69 20.93 -8.39
N ASN A 95 -17.19 21.29 -9.59
CA ASN A 95 -16.98 22.61 -10.18
C ASN A 95 -15.48 22.97 -10.19
N SER A 96 -15.10 24.10 -9.62
CA SER A 96 -13.71 24.53 -9.46
C SER A 96 -13.12 24.21 -8.07
N SER A 97 -13.88 23.51 -7.22
CA SER A 97 -13.46 23.15 -5.86
C SER A 97 -12.88 21.74 -5.85
N SER A 98 -11.71 21.57 -5.24
CA SER A 98 -11.13 20.26 -5.04
C SER A 98 -10.40 20.16 -3.70
N GLN A 99 -10.36 18.95 -3.14
CA GLN A 99 -9.55 18.60 -1.98
C GLN A 99 -8.88 17.24 -2.21
N SER A 100 -7.73 17.04 -1.60
CA SER A 100 -6.94 15.81 -1.70
C SER A 100 -6.58 15.29 -0.33
N GLN A 101 -6.52 13.97 -0.20
CA GLN A 101 -6.03 13.24 0.97
C GLN A 101 -5.17 12.07 0.53
N ASN A 102 -4.20 11.71 1.35
CA ASN A 102 -3.36 10.55 1.12
C ASN A 102 -3.93 9.34 1.84
N VAL A 103 -3.90 8.18 1.18
CA VAL A 103 -4.17 6.87 1.75
C VAL A 103 -2.97 5.97 1.50
N THR A 104 -2.68 5.07 2.44
CA THR A 104 -1.54 4.16 2.36
C THR A 104 -2.02 2.72 2.23
N PHE A 105 -1.41 1.97 1.31
CA PHE A 105 -1.59 0.53 1.19
C PHE A 105 -0.33 -0.18 1.68
N ILE A 106 -0.50 -1.27 2.41
CA ILE A 106 0.59 -2.07 2.97
C ILE A 106 0.72 -3.40 2.25
N ALA A 107 1.95 -3.93 2.16
CA ALA A 107 2.19 -5.24 1.59
C ALA A 107 1.54 -6.36 2.44
N ASP A 108 1.12 -7.45 1.82
CA ASP A 108 0.42 -8.56 2.48
C ASP A 108 1.40 -9.60 2.99
N ILE A 109 1.73 -9.55 4.27
CA ILE A 109 2.63 -10.53 4.92
C ILE A 109 2.08 -11.97 4.88
N ARG A 110 0.78 -12.17 4.71
CA ARG A 110 0.15 -13.51 4.63
C ARG A 110 0.52 -14.25 3.36
N THR A 111 0.92 -13.51 2.32
CA THR A 111 1.33 -14.07 1.03
C THR A 111 2.84 -13.94 0.80
N ALA A 112 3.62 -13.80 1.87
CA ALA A 112 5.08 -13.68 1.80
C ALA A 112 5.70 -14.86 1.04
N GLN A 113 6.61 -14.55 0.13
CA GLN A 113 7.33 -15.53 -0.69
C GLN A 113 8.76 -15.08 -0.95
N ILE A 114 9.63 -16.05 -1.17
CA ILE A 114 10.97 -15.77 -1.71
C ILE A 114 10.78 -15.41 -3.19
N ALA A 115 11.01 -14.15 -3.52
CA ALA A 115 10.90 -13.67 -4.89
C ALA A 115 12.18 -13.92 -5.68
N ASP A 116 13.34 -13.86 -5.01
CA ASP A 116 14.64 -14.06 -5.65
C ASP A 116 15.70 -14.49 -4.62
N LEU A 117 16.67 -15.26 -5.08
CA LEU A 117 17.87 -15.65 -4.35
C LEU A 117 19.05 -15.61 -5.31
N VAL A 118 19.96 -14.67 -5.13
CA VAL A 118 21.06 -14.37 -6.05
C VAL A 118 22.40 -14.50 -5.34
N VAL A 119 23.37 -15.10 -5.98
CA VAL A 119 24.77 -15.09 -5.54
C VAL A 119 25.39 -13.74 -5.94
N ILE A 120 25.83 -12.95 -4.96
CA ILE A 120 26.43 -11.62 -5.19
C ILE A 120 27.95 -11.64 -5.05
N LYS A 121 28.51 -12.62 -4.36
CA LYS A 121 29.93 -12.88 -4.27
C LYS A 121 30.19 -14.37 -4.20
N ASP A 122 31.07 -14.86 -5.06
CA ASP A 122 31.46 -16.27 -5.15
C ASP A 122 32.98 -16.43 -5.23
N GLY A 123 33.46 -17.66 -5.14
CA GLY A 123 34.88 -17.98 -5.27
C GLY A 123 35.75 -17.55 -4.08
N SER A 124 35.16 -17.35 -2.90
CA SER A 124 35.93 -17.02 -1.70
C SER A 124 36.79 -18.19 -1.23
N VAL A 125 37.96 -17.89 -0.63
CA VAL A 125 38.90 -18.88 -0.12
C VAL A 125 38.27 -19.67 1.00
N ALA A 126 38.42 -20.99 1.02
CA ALA A 126 37.92 -21.90 2.04
C ALA A 126 38.80 -21.89 3.29
N ASP A 127 38.89 -20.75 3.96
CA ASP A 127 39.71 -20.53 5.17
C ASP A 127 38.84 -20.41 6.45
N GLY A 128 37.52 -20.54 6.31
CA GLY A 128 36.57 -20.36 7.40
C GLY A 128 36.26 -18.90 7.75
N ALA A 129 36.90 -17.93 7.11
CA ALA A 129 36.75 -16.50 7.38
C ALA A 129 36.19 -15.71 6.18
N MET A 130 36.71 -15.97 4.98
CA MET A 130 36.22 -15.33 3.76
C MET A 130 34.84 -15.88 3.38
N ALA A 131 33.89 -15.00 3.17
CA ALA A 131 32.50 -15.38 2.89
C ALA A 131 32.15 -15.25 1.42
N ASN A 132 31.42 -16.23 0.89
CA ASN A 132 30.54 -16.03 -0.25
C ASN A 132 29.26 -15.35 0.23
N MET A 133 28.63 -14.57 -0.64
CA MET A 133 27.47 -13.75 -0.31
C MET A 133 26.31 -14.05 -1.26
N LEU A 134 25.15 -14.26 -0.68
CA LEU A 134 23.89 -14.32 -1.42
C LEU A 134 22.99 -13.17 -0.96
N GLN A 135 22.04 -12.79 -1.81
CA GLN A 135 20.98 -11.87 -1.47
C GLN A 135 19.63 -12.55 -1.70
N VAL A 136 18.79 -12.57 -0.69
CA VAL A 136 17.40 -13.02 -0.81
C VAL A 136 16.49 -11.80 -0.86
N LYS A 137 15.42 -11.90 -1.67
CA LYS A 137 14.36 -10.92 -1.74
C LYS A 137 13.04 -11.56 -1.39
N VAL A 138 12.30 -10.94 -0.48
CA VAL A 138 10.98 -11.38 -0.04
C VAL A 138 9.94 -10.36 -0.47
N THR A 139 8.87 -10.83 -1.10
CA THR A 139 7.74 -10.02 -1.52
C THR A 139 6.42 -10.70 -1.14
N ASP A 140 5.32 -9.95 -1.24
CA ASP A 140 3.99 -10.55 -1.26
C ASP A 140 3.66 -11.13 -2.65
N ALA A 141 2.44 -11.67 -2.79
CA ALA A 141 1.99 -12.26 -4.06
C ALA A 141 1.93 -11.28 -5.23
N PHE A 142 1.86 -9.97 -4.97
CA PHE A 142 1.82 -8.91 -5.99
C PHE A 142 3.17 -8.24 -6.22
N GLY A 143 4.25 -8.74 -5.61
CA GLY A 143 5.59 -8.22 -5.78
C GLY A 143 5.96 -7.05 -4.87
N ASN A 144 5.12 -6.71 -3.89
CA ASN A 144 5.43 -5.67 -2.91
C ASN A 144 6.48 -6.17 -1.92
N ALA A 145 7.54 -5.39 -1.72
CA ALA A 145 8.62 -5.73 -0.80
C ALA A 145 8.13 -5.89 0.64
N LEU A 146 8.62 -6.92 1.33
CA LEU A 146 8.26 -7.22 2.71
C LEU A 146 9.46 -7.06 3.63
N ALA A 147 9.42 -6.04 4.48
CA ALA A 147 10.39 -5.81 5.54
C ALA A 147 10.12 -6.69 6.76
N GLY A 148 11.16 -6.94 7.56
CA GLY A 148 11.02 -7.60 8.85
C GLY A 148 10.65 -9.08 8.78
N GLN A 149 10.76 -9.72 7.60
CA GLN A 149 10.47 -11.14 7.45
C GLN A 149 11.67 -11.99 7.85
N THR A 150 11.41 -13.02 8.63
CA THR A 150 12.46 -13.97 9.03
C THR A 150 12.60 -15.04 7.95
N VAL A 151 13.79 -15.13 7.38
CA VAL A 151 14.15 -16.14 6.37
C VAL A 151 15.05 -17.18 7.03
N SER A 152 14.66 -18.45 6.96
CA SER A 152 15.49 -19.58 7.40
C SER A 152 16.50 -19.93 6.33
N VAL A 153 17.76 -20.13 6.72
CA VAL A 153 18.88 -20.41 5.82
C VAL A 153 19.55 -21.72 6.19
N MET A 154 19.80 -22.53 5.20
CA MET A 154 20.58 -23.77 5.33
C MET A 154 21.71 -23.79 4.32
N ALA A 155 22.92 -23.98 4.78
CA ALA A 155 24.09 -24.20 3.94
C ALA A 155 24.43 -25.69 3.87
N GLY A 156 24.79 -26.16 2.68
CA GLY A 156 25.13 -27.56 2.43
C GLY A 156 26.59 -27.90 2.75
N ASN A 157 26.87 -29.20 2.89
CA ASN A 157 28.22 -29.79 2.92
C ASN A 157 29.21 -29.15 3.93
N GLY A 158 28.74 -28.89 5.17
CA GLY A 158 29.60 -28.36 6.23
C GLY A 158 29.98 -26.89 6.10
N ALA A 159 29.35 -26.15 5.21
CA ALA A 159 29.43 -24.69 5.21
C ALA A 159 28.64 -24.08 6.37
N THR A 160 29.04 -22.91 6.80
CA THR A 160 28.48 -22.20 7.95
C THR A 160 27.77 -20.93 7.48
N THR A 161 26.55 -20.74 7.96
CA THR A 161 25.75 -19.53 7.78
C THR A 161 24.93 -19.24 9.05
N ALA A 162 24.43 -18.01 9.19
CA ALA A 162 23.41 -17.73 10.20
C ALA A 162 22.15 -18.56 9.88
N PRO A 163 21.51 -19.21 10.87
CA PRO A 163 20.33 -20.05 10.61
C PRO A 163 19.11 -19.25 10.17
N THR A 164 19.06 -17.96 10.53
CA THR A 164 18.00 -17.02 10.12
C THR A 164 18.57 -15.66 9.82
N VAL A 165 17.93 -14.96 8.88
CA VAL A 165 18.19 -13.56 8.55
C VAL A 165 16.85 -12.83 8.46
N THR A 166 16.86 -11.49 8.62
CA THR A 166 15.64 -10.68 8.62
C THR A 166 15.72 -9.63 7.53
N THR A 167 14.66 -9.53 6.71
CA THR A 167 14.61 -8.60 5.57
C THR A 167 14.58 -7.14 6.01
N GLN A 168 15.28 -6.31 5.23
CA GLN A 168 15.32 -4.86 5.36
C GLN A 168 14.07 -4.21 4.72
N PRO A 169 13.86 -2.89 4.83
CA PRO A 169 12.69 -2.20 4.28
C PRO A 169 12.46 -2.41 2.78
N ASP A 170 13.50 -2.66 2.00
CA ASP A 170 13.41 -2.98 0.56
C ASP A 170 13.06 -4.45 0.27
N GLY A 171 12.83 -5.25 1.30
CA GLY A 171 12.52 -6.68 1.20
C GLY A 171 13.73 -7.57 0.97
N THR A 172 14.95 -7.01 0.94
CA THR A 172 16.18 -7.79 0.74
C THR A 172 16.93 -8.04 2.04
N VAL A 173 17.77 -9.07 2.03
CA VAL A 173 18.76 -9.31 3.08
C VAL A 173 19.91 -10.14 2.52
N GLU A 174 21.12 -9.86 2.97
CA GLU A 174 22.31 -10.63 2.60
C GLU A 174 22.52 -11.84 3.50
N ILE A 175 23.00 -12.91 2.90
CA ILE A 175 23.40 -14.16 3.56
C ILE A 175 24.89 -14.36 3.35
N SER A 176 25.65 -14.49 4.44
CA SER A 176 27.08 -14.82 4.41
C SER A 176 27.28 -16.30 4.63
N VAL A 177 28.08 -16.93 3.78
CA VAL A 177 28.41 -18.36 3.87
C VAL A 177 29.91 -18.52 3.88
N THR A 178 30.46 -19.22 4.88
CA THR A 178 31.88 -19.54 5.00
C THR A 178 32.09 -21.05 5.01
N SER A 179 33.30 -21.49 4.65
CA SER A 179 33.67 -22.91 4.70
C SER A 179 35.20 -23.06 4.86
N GLN A 180 35.61 -24.16 5.52
CA GLN A 180 37.00 -24.57 5.56
C GLN A 180 37.33 -25.65 4.51
N THR A 181 36.32 -26.13 3.79
CA THR A 181 36.48 -27.18 2.77
C THR A 181 36.15 -26.61 1.41
N ALA A 182 37.09 -26.72 0.48
CA ALA A 182 36.90 -26.31 -0.92
C ALA A 182 36.00 -27.31 -1.62
N ALA A 183 34.80 -26.86 -2.01
CA ALA A 183 33.81 -27.61 -2.82
C ALA A 183 32.63 -26.73 -3.18
N ASP A 184 31.84 -27.17 -4.16
CA ASP A 184 30.54 -26.57 -4.45
C ASP A 184 29.53 -26.89 -3.33
N ARG A 185 28.64 -25.94 -3.07
CA ARG A 185 27.62 -26.01 -2.02
C ARG A 185 26.27 -25.60 -2.59
N THR A 186 25.23 -26.18 -2.02
CA THR A 186 23.86 -25.72 -2.27
C THR A 186 23.35 -25.05 -0.99
N ASP A 187 22.98 -23.77 -1.09
CA ASP A 187 22.39 -23.00 -0.01
C ASP A 187 20.91 -22.78 -0.29
N THR A 188 20.08 -22.93 0.74
CA THR A 188 18.62 -22.86 0.63
C THR A 188 18.08 -21.81 1.57
N ALA A 189 17.25 -20.92 1.05
CA ALA A 189 16.45 -19.97 1.84
C ALA A 189 14.98 -20.38 1.84
N ARG A 190 14.31 -20.23 2.98
CA ARG A 190 12.88 -20.54 3.16
C ARG A 190 12.22 -19.50 4.05
N ILE A 191 10.95 -19.26 3.78
CA ILE A 191 10.08 -18.38 4.57
C ILE A 191 8.83 -19.13 4.99
#